data_8d0583f87af42829bfe38dabf9f01570
#
_entry.id   8d0583f87af42829bfe38dabf9f01570
#
_cell.length_a   1.000
_cell.length_b   1.000
_cell.length_c   1.000
_cell.angle_alpha   90.00
_cell.angle_beta   90.00
_cell.angle_gamma   90.00
#
_symmetry.space_group_name_H-M   'P 1'
#
loop_
_entity.id
_entity.type
_entity.pdbx_description
1 polymer ?
#
loop_
_entity_poly.entity_id
_entity_poly.type
_entity_poly.pdbx_seq_one_letter_code
_entity_poly.pdbx_strand_id
1 'polypeptide(L)'
;MNDFEYTRRFFCRAMPTELDDGDNPTLIVQSYYVHEGGYALRVRLKTRSVRLDMSPDVQPLQILERYRDDFRSGSISVKGPSVGGTRYEASRDIDARIAGELIRRGGEVTIKNRFSDWIDEDGWNIDVFGGANAPLIIAEAQRIGPVTNLVIPKFCTT
;
A
#
# COMPACT_ATOMS: atom_id res chain seq x y z
N MET A 1 9.77 12.73 16.43
CA MET A 1 9.19 11.91 15.34
C MET A 1 9.54 10.45 15.58
N ASN A 2 8.56 9.57 15.50
CA ASN A 2 8.78 8.14 15.66
C ASN A 2 8.94 7.49 14.28
N ASP A 3 10.17 7.07 13.95
CA ASP A 3 10.48 6.45 12.66
C ASP A 3 10.26 4.93 12.66
N PHE A 4 9.50 4.42 13.61
CA PHE A 4 9.17 3.00 13.69
C PHE A 4 7.68 2.79 13.48
N GLU A 5 7.33 1.76 12.70
CA GLU A 5 5.95 1.32 12.53
C GLU A 5 5.71 0.01 13.26
N TYR A 6 4.48 -0.16 13.77
CA TYR A 6 4.03 -1.37 14.45
C TYR A 6 2.86 -1.91 13.64
N THR A 7 3.08 -3.00 12.89
CA THR A 7 2.10 -3.52 11.95
C THR A 7 1.89 -5.02 12.10
N ARG A 8 0.66 -5.46 11.78
CA ARG A 8 0.31 -6.86 11.60
C ARG A 8 -0.39 -7.03 10.27
N ARG A 9 -0.02 -8.05 9.52
CA ARG A 9 -0.53 -8.31 8.16
C ARG A 9 -1.20 -9.66 8.07
N PHE A 10 -2.29 -9.71 7.30
CA PHE A 10 -3.08 -10.91 7.10
C PHE A 10 -3.49 -11.02 5.63
N PHE A 11 -3.57 -12.25 5.13
CA PHE A 11 -4.13 -12.47 3.80
C PHE A 11 -5.66 -12.50 3.87
N CYS A 12 -6.31 -12.02 2.81
CA CYS A 12 -7.76 -12.07 2.65
C CYS A 12 -8.10 -12.82 1.38
N ARG A 13 -9.21 -13.58 1.40
CA ARG A 13 -9.66 -14.31 0.21
C ARG A 13 -10.41 -13.41 -0.77
N ALA A 14 -11.08 -12.41 -0.25
CA ALA A 14 -11.85 -11.44 -1.04
C ALA A 14 -11.90 -10.11 -0.31
N MET A 15 -12.17 -9.04 -1.05
CA MET A 15 -12.42 -7.73 -0.45
C MET A 15 -13.74 -7.77 0.32
N PRO A 16 -13.75 -7.46 1.62
CA PRO A 16 -14.98 -7.39 2.38
C PRO A 16 -15.86 -6.26 1.86
N THR A 17 -17.09 -6.58 1.49
CA THR A 17 -18.02 -5.58 0.94
C THR A 17 -18.40 -4.51 1.95
N GLU A 18 -18.42 -4.85 3.23
CA GLU A 18 -18.71 -3.91 4.31
C GLU A 18 -17.65 -2.82 4.49
N LEU A 19 -16.44 -3.01 3.97
CA LEU A 19 -15.37 -2.01 4.01
C LEU A 19 -15.31 -1.15 2.75
N ASP A 20 -16.12 -1.46 1.74
CA ASP A 20 -16.28 -0.63 0.56
C ASP A 20 -17.52 0.26 0.75
N ASP A 21 -17.29 1.49 1.18
CA ASP A 21 -18.34 2.47 1.45
C ASP A 21 -18.83 3.21 0.20
N GLY A 22 -18.36 2.82 -0.98
CA GLY A 22 -18.70 3.46 -2.25
C GLY A 22 -17.79 4.61 -2.62
N ASP A 23 -16.99 5.12 -1.69
CA ASP A 23 -15.97 6.11 -2.00
C ASP A 23 -14.79 5.47 -2.73
N ASN A 24 -14.04 6.28 -3.49
CA ASN A 24 -12.85 5.77 -4.15
C ASN A 24 -11.80 5.34 -3.12
N PRO A 25 -11.22 4.16 -3.28
CA PRO A 25 -10.02 3.80 -2.51
C PRO A 25 -8.84 4.67 -2.95
N THR A 26 -7.73 4.57 -2.24
CA THR A 26 -6.48 5.19 -2.68
C THR A 26 -5.83 4.26 -3.70
N LEU A 27 -5.73 4.73 -4.95
CA LEU A 27 -4.99 4.02 -6.00
C LEU A 27 -3.51 4.31 -5.81
N ILE A 28 -2.68 3.27 -5.71
CA ILE A 28 -1.25 3.38 -5.46
C ILE A 28 -0.48 2.67 -6.57
N VAL A 29 0.44 3.40 -7.19
CA VAL A 29 1.46 2.85 -8.09
C VAL A 29 2.81 3.11 -7.45
N GLN A 30 3.64 2.09 -7.34
CA GLN A 30 4.92 2.22 -6.65
C GLN A 30 5.98 1.32 -7.27
N SER A 31 7.24 1.71 -7.09
CA SER A 31 8.38 0.90 -7.50
C SER A 31 9.32 0.68 -6.32
N TYR A 32 9.91 -0.51 -6.28
CA TYR A 32 10.94 -0.86 -5.32
C TYR A 32 12.31 -0.86 -6.01
N TYR A 33 13.26 -0.12 -5.43
CA TYR A 33 14.66 -0.10 -5.87
C TYR A 33 15.51 -1.08 -5.08
N VAL A 34 15.18 -1.24 -3.80
CA VAL A 34 15.74 -2.26 -2.91
C VAL A 34 14.56 -2.95 -2.25
N HIS A 35 14.57 -4.27 -2.25
CA HIS A 35 13.52 -5.07 -1.62
C HIS A 35 14.07 -6.46 -1.32
N GLU A 36 15.00 -6.52 -0.37
CA GLU A 36 15.59 -7.79 0.05
C GLU A 36 16.04 -7.73 1.51
N GLY A 37 16.03 -8.88 2.18
CA GLY A 37 16.48 -8.99 3.55
C GLY A 37 15.72 -8.13 4.55
N GLY A 38 14.49 -7.75 4.22
CA GLY A 38 13.69 -6.84 5.04
C GLY A 38 13.98 -5.37 4.80
N TYR A 39 14.98 -5.03 3.98
CA TYR A 39 15.26 -3.66 3.58
C TYR A 39 14.43 -3.29 2.35
N ALA A 40 13.90 -2.07 2.32
CA ALA A 40 13.16 -1.57 1.18
C ALA A 40 13.43 -0.09 0.94
N LEU A 41 13.58 0.27 -0.34
CA LEU A 41 13.58 1.65 -0.81
C LEU A 41 12.50 1.73 -1.88
N ARG A 42 11.49 2.57 -1.65
CA ARG A 42 10.28 2.62 -2.47
C ARG A 42 9.92 4.04 -2.86
N VAL A 43 9.52 4.22 -4.12
CA VAL A 43 8.90 5.47 -4.59
C VAL A 43 7.43 5.17 -4.91
N ARG A 44 6.53 6.08 -4.50
CA ARG A 44 5.08 5.85 -4.57
C ARG A 44 4.36 7.08 -5.10
N LEU A 45 3.38 6.84 -5.96
CA LEU A 45 2.36 7.82 -6.34
C LEU A 45 0.99 7.34 -5.88
N LYS A 46 0.15 8.28 -5.43
CA LYS A 46 -1.19 8.00 -4.93
C LYS A 46 -2.21 8.96 -5.53
N THR A 47 -3.43 8.47 -5.72
CA THR A 47 -4.59 9.29 -6.08
C THR A 47 -5.86 8.69 -5.50
N ARG A 48 -6.83 9.54 -5.17
CA ARG A 48 -8.19 9.12 -4.77
C ARG A 48 -9.24 9.52 -5.81
N SER A 49 -8.84 10.08 -6.93
CA SER A 49 -9.76 10.54 -7.97
C SER A 49 -10.05 9.48 -9.04
N VAL A 50 -9.41 8.32 -8.94
CA VAL A 50 -9.55 7.24 -9.92
C VAL A 50 -9.92 5.95 -9.20
N ARG A 51 -10.96 5.26 -9.69
CA ARG A 51 -11.31 3.92 -9.23
C ARG A 51 -11.11 2.93 -10.37
N LEU A 52 -10.30 1.90 -10.12
CA LEU A 52 -10.03 0.81 -11.06
C LEU A 52 -10.39 -0.52 -10.43
N ASP A 53 -10.94 -1.42 -11.24
CA ASP A 53 -11.06 -2.81 -10.84
C ASP A 53 -9.71 -3.50 -11.01
N MET A 54 -9.22 -4.13 -9.95
CA MET A 54 -7.94 -4.82 -9.99
C MET A 54 -8.07 -6.20 -10.60
N SER A 55 -7.20 -6.51 -11.53
CA SER A 55 -7.13 -7.80 -12.21
C SER A 55 -5.68 -8.07 -12.65
N PRO A 56 -5.35 -9.31 -13.06
CA PRO A 56 -4.02 -9.61 -13.61
C PRO A 56 -3.67 -8.81 -14.86
N ASP A 57 -4.68 -8.30 -15.58
CA ASP A 57 -4.49 -7.56 -16.83
C ASP A 57 -4.12 -6.10 -16.65
N VAL A 58 -4.22 -5.58 -15.43
CA VAL A 58 -3.87 -4.19 -15.12
C VAL A 58 -2.35 -4.00 -15.28
N GLN A 59 -1.95 -3.03 -16.10
CA GLN A 59 -0.53 -2.73 -16.32
C GLN A 59 -0.18 -1.40 -15.63
N PRO A 60 0.64 -1.43 -14.58
CA PRO A 60 0.88 -0.25 -13.74
C PRO A 60 1.38 0.97 -14.49
N LEU A 61 2.33 0.79 -15.42
CA LEU A 61 2.89 1.92 -16.16
C LEU A 61 1.91 2.53 -17.15
N GLN A 62 0.99 1.74 -17.71
CA GLN A 62 -0.07 2.26 -18.56
C GLN A 62 -1.09 3.07 -17.76
N ILE A 63 -1.42 2.62 -16.57
CA ILE A 63 -2.31 3.34 -15.66
C ILE A 63 -1.68 4.67 -15.25
N LEU A 64 -0.41 4.66 -14.92
CA LEU A 64 0.34 5.86 -14.56
C LEU A 64 0.32 6.89 -15.71
N GLU A 65 0.47 6.44 -16.94
CA GLU A 65 0.42 7.32 -18.11
C GLU A 65 -0.98 7.86 -18.37
N ARG A 66 -2.00 6.98 -18.31
CA ARG A 66 -3.39 7.38 -18.56
C ARG A 66 -3.90 8.41 -17.57
N TYR A 67 -3.56 8.25 -16.29
CA TYR A 67 -4.06 9.09 -15.20
C TYR A 67 -2.97 10.01 -14.64
N ARG A 68 -2.00 10.38 -15.46
CA ARG A 68 -0.85 11.20 -15.06
C ARG A 68 -1.25 12.43 -14.24
N ASP A 69 -2.28 13.15 -14.70
CA ASP A 69 -2.71 14.41 -14.07
C ASP A 69 -3.48 14.20 -12.77
N ASP A 70 -3.93 12.98 -12.51
CA ASP A 70 -4.64 12.62 -11.27
C ASP A 70 -3.67 12.28 -10.13
N PHE A 71 -2.49 11.78 -10.45
CA PHE A 71 -1.48 11.44 -9.45
C PHE A 71 -0.73 12.68 -8.99
N ARG A 72 -1.16 13.26 -7.88
CA ARG A 72 -0.59 14.52 -7.35
C ARG A 72 0.18 14.35 -6.05
N SER A 73 0.20 13.16 -5.47
CA SER A 73 0.89 12.88 -4.21
C SER A 73 1.99 11.85 -4.44
N GLY A 74 3.23 12.28 -4.27
CA GLY A 74 4.41 11.43 -4.40
C GLY A 74 5.15 11.32 -3.09
N SER A 75 5.78 10.18 -2.84
CA SER A 75 6.62 9.96 -1.66
C SER A 75 7.75 8.98 -1.93
N ILE A 76 8.79 9.08 -1.10
CA ILE A 76 9.89 8.12 -1.03
C ILE A 76 9.92 7.57 0.39
N SER A 77 10.13 6.26 0.51
CA SER A 77 10.18 5.58 1.80
C SER A 77 11.37 4.65 1.91
N VAL A 78 11.94 4.58 3.10
CA VAL A 78 13.03 3.66 3.45
C VAL A 78 12.55 2.82 4.61
N LYS A 79 12.71 1.49 4.50
CA LYS A 79 12.33 0.55 5.56
C LYS A 79 13.47 -0.38 5.90
N GLY A 80 13.59 -0.72 7.17
CA GLY A 80 14.49 -1.75 7.67
C GLY A 80 13.76 -3.04 8.01
N PRO A 81 14.49 -4.09 8.43
CA PRO A 81 13.88 -5.37 8.80
C PRO A 81 12.94 -5.24 9.99
N SER A 82 11.88 -6.06 9.99
CA SER A 82 10.96 -6.14 11.12
C SER A 82 11.59 -6.97 12.25
N VAL A 83 11.53 -6.44 13.48
CA VAL A 83 12.02 -7.12 14.68
C VAL A 83 10.94 -6.99 15.75
N GLY A 84 10.39 -8.12 16.19
CA GLY A 84 9.35 -8.15 17.23
C GLY A 84 8.08 -7.36 16.85
N GLY A 85 7.71 -7.33 15.57
CA GLY A 85 6.58 -6.56 15.09
C GLY A 85 6.85 -5.08 14.88
N THR A 86 8.09 -4.64 15.10
CA THR A 86 8.54 -3.26 14.90
C THR A 86 9.45 -3.17 13.70
N ARG A 87 9.29 -2.14 12.91
CA ARG A 87 10.09 -1.91 11.71
C ARG A 87 10.46 -0.45 11.59
N TYR A 88 11.75 -0.18 11.27
CA TYR A 88 12.16 1.17 10.93
C TYR A 88 11.49 1.60 9.62
N GLU A 89 10.90 2.78 9.60
CA GLU A 89 10.36 3.40 8.39
C GLU A 89 10.54 4.91 8.45
N ALA A 90 11.12 5.48 7.38
CA ALA A 90 11.18 6.91 7.18
C ALA A 90 10.62 7.23 5.81
N SER A 91 9.74 8.23 5.73
CA SER A 91 9.09 8.65 4.49
C SER A 91 9.17 10.16 4.33
N ARG A 92 9.23 10.59 3.08
CA ARG A 92 9.22 12.01 2.72
C ARG A 92 8.37 12.22 1.48
N ASP A 93 7.59 13.29 1.47
CA ASP A 93 6.88 13.72 0.27
C ASP A 93 7.88 14.26 -0.76
N ILE A 94 7.67 13.90 -2.01
CA ILE A 94 8.45 14.40 -3.13
C ILE A 94 7.51 14.88 -4.24
N ASP A 95 8.03 15.65 -5.17
CA ASP A 95 7.26 16.10 -6.33
C ASP A 95 6.66 14.91 -7.09
N ALA A 96 5.38 14.98 -7.43
CA ALA A 96 4.68 13.87 -8.06
C ALA A 96 5.23 13.54 -9.45
N ARG A 97 5.65 14.55 -10.21
CA ARG A 97 6.24 14.31 -11.53
C ARG A 97 7.59 13.62 -11.43
N ILE A 98 8.40 14.02 -10.46
CA ILE A 98 9.68 13.35 -10.18
C ILE A 98 9.42 11.90 -9.74
N ALA A 99 8.46 11.69 -8.86
CA ALA A 99 8.08 10.34 -8.44
C ALA A 99 7.67 9.46 -9.63
N GLY A 100 6.86 9.99 -10.54
CA GLY A 100 6.46 9.27 -11.75
C GLY A 100 7.63 8.88 -12.63
N GLU A 101 8.58 9.78 -12.84
CA GLU A 101 9.78 9.49 -13.62
C GLU A 101 10.67 8.45 -12.95
N LEU A 102 10.78 8.50 -11.61
CA LEU A 102 11.52 7.48 -10.87
C LEU A 102 10.84 6.11 -10.97
N ILE A 103 9.51 6.05 -10.87
CA ILE A 103 8.76 4.80 -10.98
C ILE A 103 8.98 4.15 -12.35
N ARG A 104 8.95 4.94 -13.42
CA ARG A 104 9.20 4.43 -14.78
C ARG A 104 10.57 3.83 -14.94
N ARG A 105 11.55 4.29 -14.17
CA ARG A 105 12.95 3.84 -14.20
C ARG A 105 13.28 2.85 -13.09
N GLY A 106 12.29 2.56 -12.20
CA GLY A 106 12.45 1.62 -11.12
C GLY A 106 12.41 0.17 -11.59
N GLY A 107 12.79 -0.74 -10.72
CA GLY A 107 12.82 -2.15 -11.05
C GLY A 107 11.45 -2.79 -11.01
N GLU A 108 10.97 -3.12 -9.83
CA GLU A 108 9.69 -3.79 -9.64
C GLU A 108 8.59 -2.76 -9.41
N VAL A 109 7.61 -2.72 -10.32
CA VAL A 109 6.47 -1.80 -10.23
C VAL A 109 5.21 -2.57 -9.87
N THR A 110 4.50 -2.08 -8.85
CA THR A 110 3.24 -2.69 -8.39
C THR A 110 2.12 -1.67 -8.37
N ILE A 111 0.88 -2.18 -8.42
CA ILE A 111 -0.33 -1.36 -8.36
C ILE A 111 -1.33 -2.00 -7.42
N LYS A 112 -2.03 -1.16 -6.64
CA LYS A 112 -3.06 -1.63 -5.71
C LYS A 112 -4.08 -0.55 -5.41
N ASN A 113 -5.28 -0.99 -5.01
CA ASN A 113 -6.26 -0.15 -4.35
C ASN A 113 -6.14 -0.35 -2.85
N ARG A 114 -6.05 0.74 -2.09
CA ARG A 114 -6.05 0.70 -0.63
C ARG A 114 -7.36 1.23 -0.10
N PHE A 115 -8.09 0.37 0.61
CA PHE A 115 -9.27 0.73 1.38
C PHE A 115 -8.84 0.91 2.84
N SER A 116 -9.25 2.00 3.46
CA SER A 116 -8.88 2.29 4.85
C SER A 116 -10.12 2.48 5.69
N ASP A 117 -10.18 1.82 6.83
CA ASP A 117 -11.30 1.94 7.75
C ASP A 117 -10.85 1.64 9.18
N TRP A 118 -11.67 2.10 10.13
CA TRP A 118 -11.49 1.80 11.54
C TRP A 118 -12.38 0.62 11.93
N ILE A 119 -11.78 -0.33 12.64
CA ILE A 119 -12.52 -1.43 13.27
C ILE A 119 -12.17 -1.37 14.75
N ASP A 120 -13.15 -0.95 15.56
CA ASP A 120 -12.96 -0.60 16.98
C ASP A 120 -11.87 0.47 17.11
N GLU A 121 -10.76 0.17 17.79
CA GLU A 121 -9.66 1.11 18.00
C GLU A 121 -8.55 0.99 16.97
N ASP A 122 -8.67 0.06 16.04
CA ASP A 122 -7.62 -0.25 15.08
C ASP A 122 -7.89 0.35 13.71
N GLY A 123 -6.87 1.03 13.17
CA GLY A 123 -6.88 1.46 11.77
C GLY A 123 -6.44 0.31 10.88
N TRP A 124 -7.28 -0.05 9.91
CA TRP A 124 -7.00 -1.11 8.95
C TRP A 124 -6.85 -0.56 7.56
N ASN A 125 -5.84 -1.06 6.85
CA ASN A 125 -5.69 -0.88 5.41
C ASN A 125 -5.89 -2.24 4.74
N ILE A 126 -6.76 -2.26 3.72
CA ILE A 126 -6.97 -3.45 2.89
C ILE A 126 -6.45 -3.14 1.50
N ASP A 127 -5.39 -3.82 1.10
CA ASP A 127 -4.75 -3.62 -0.20
C ASP A 127 -5.17 -4.72 -1.17
N VAL A 128 -5.84 -4.32 -2.24
CA VAL A 128 -6.25 -5.21 -3.34
C VAL A 128 -5.31 -4.99 -4.50
N PHE A 129 -4.51 -5.99 -4.82
CA PHE A 129 -3.44 -5.88 -5.83
C PHE A 129 -3.94 -6.16 -7.23
N GLY A 130 -3.38 -5.44 -8.20
CA GLY A 130 -3.55 -5.68 -9.62
C GLY A 130 -2.24 -6.10 -10.28
N GLY A 131 -2.29 -6.38 -11.58
CA GLY A 131 -1.12 -6.78 -12.34
C GLY A 131 -0.53 -8.10 -11.89
N ALA A 132 0.79 -8.16 -11.81
CA ALA A 132 1.52 -9.39 -11.47
C ALA A 132 1.20 -9.93 -10.08
N ASN A 133 0.74 -9.09 -9.16
CA ASN A 133 0.42 -9.51 -7.79
C ASN A 133 -1.06 -9.87 -7.59
N ALA A 134 -1.92 -9.68 -8.60
CA ALA A 134 -3.30 -10.11 -8.49
C ALA A 134 -3.36 -11.64 -8.42
N PRO A 135 -4.25 -12.23 -7.65
CA PRO A 135 -5.38 -11.66 -6.91
C PRO A 135 -5.10 -11.41 -5.41
N LEU A 136 -3.87 -11.11 -5.06
CA LEU A 136 -3.47 -10.92 -3.67
C LEU A 136 -4.27 -9.80 -3.00
N ILE A 137 -4.74 -10.05 -1.78
CA ILE A 137 -5.40 -9.07 -0.91
C ILE A 137 -4.76 -9.17 0.46
N ILE A 138 -4.25 -8.06 0.97
CA ILE A 138 -3.59 -8.00 2.27
C ILE A 138 -4.29 -7.00 3.17
N ALA A 139 -4.67 -7.43 4.36
CA ALA A 139 -5.15 -6.57 5.42
C ALA A 139 -4.00 -6.24 6.37
N GLU A 140 -3.85 -4.98 6.72
CA GLU A 140 -2.80 -4.52 7.62
C GLU A 140 -3.39 -3.62 8.69
N ALA A 141 -3.11 -3.96 9.96
CA ALA A 141 -3.40 -3.10 11.09
C ALA A 141 -2.12 -2.36 11.50
N GLN A 142 -2.24 -1.08 11.80
CA GLN A 142 -1.10 -0.22 12.12
C GLN A 142 -1.38 0.57 13.38
N ARG A 143 -0.43 0.60 14.30
CA ARG A 143 -0.50 1.33 15.57
C ARG A 143 0.78 2.11 15.85
N ILE A 144 0.69 3.06 16.79
CA ILE A 144 1.85 3.82 17.28
C ILE A 144 2.74 2.97 18.19
N GLY A 145 2.16 2.01 18.93
CA GLY A 145 2.88 1.10 19.82
C GLY A 145 2.76 -0.35 19.40
N PRO A 146 3.41 -1.29 20.14
CA PRO A 146 3.36 -2.70 19.79
C PRO A 146 1.92 -3.24 19.71
N VAL A 147 1.66 -4.07 18.68
CA VAL A 147 0.34 -4.63 18.44
C VAL A 147 0.22 -5.94 19.24
N THR A 148 -0.25 -5.84 20.49
CA THR A 148 -0.31 -6.98 21.42
C THR A 148 -1.73 -7.51 21.69
N ASN A 149 -2.76 -6.70 21.43
CA ASN A 149 -4.15 -7.02 21.75
C ASN A 149 -5.07 -6.83 20.53
N LEU A 150 -4.56 -7.16 19.36
CA LEU A 150 -5.29 -6.99 18.11
C LEU A 150 -6.44 -8.00 18.01
N VAL A 151 -7.64 -7.50 17.71
CA VAL A 151 -8.78 -8.34 17.32
C VAL A 151 -8.72 -8.55 15.82
N ILE A 152 -8.53 -9.79 15.39
CA ILE A 152 -8.40 -10.13 13.98
C ILE A 152 -9.79 -10.20 13.36
N PRO A 153 -10.12 -9.38 12.35
CA PRO A 153 -11.42 -9.44 11.67
C PRO A 153 -11.65 -10.77 10.97
N LYS A 154 -12.92 -11.15 10.83
CA LYS A 154 -13.29 -12.43 10.24
C LYS A 154 -12.89 -12.57 8.77
N PHE A 155 -12.71 -11.47 8.06
CA PHE A 155 -12.29 -11.50 6.67
C PHE A 155 -10.80 -11.84 6.50
N CYS A 156 -10.01 -11.78 7.56
CA CYS A 156 -8.62 -12.18 7.52
C CYS A 156 -8.48 -13.69 7.61
N THR A 157 -7.57 -14.24 6.81
CA THR A 157 -7.20 -15.65 6.90
C THR A 157 -5.93 -15.79 7.74
N THR A 158 -5.89 -16.79 8.57
CA THR A 158 -4.70 -17.12 9.38
C THR A 158 -3.81 -18.15 8.68
#